data_06465d360b12b33bcb57be6abc9485df
#
_entry.id   06465d360b12b33bcb57be6abc9485df
#
_cell.length_a   1.000
_cell.length_b   1.000
_cell.length_c   1.000
_cell.angle_alpha   90.00
_cell.angle_beta   90.00
_cell.angle_gamma   90.00
#
_symmetry.space_group_name_H-M   'P 1'
#
loop_
_entity.id
_entity.type
_entity.pdbx_description
1 polymer ?
#
loop_
_entity_poly.entity_id
_entity_poly.type
_entity_poly.pdbx_seq_one_letter_code
_entity_poly.pdbx_strand_id
1 'polypeptide(L)'
;MVYSLDGEWLIACDPRNEGRGQDWWAAVRPEACLTSVPWIIQGVFPGYHGVAWYWRQFSVHRNPYPSGRYLLRFWAVDYSAEVWVNGQRVGAHEGGETPFVLDITEAVVPDGKNLVAVRVLNPTNEPVDGITLNETPHRNKTVPIFAGASFNHGGIMDSVELVVAPAVRVADLVAHPDPGTGTVNVRVLLVNALEKTASCALQVSIAPSPSGETLETFRDERMVDAGETWLSVQLRIDHPHLWQLNDPFLYRVTAVVCCATCSSASEYSVRCGFRDFRFENGYFRLNGKRVFLRGSHTGNHAPIGQQLPPDPDMF
;
A
#
# COMPACT_ATOMS: atom_id res chain seq x y z
N MET A 1 6.84 13.56 -3.39
CA MET A 1 7.81 13.28 -2.30
C MET A 1 7.13 12.32 -1.32
N VAL A 2 7.88 11.38 -0.76
CA VAL A 2 7.35 10.38 0.20
C VAL A 2 8.20 10.46 1.46
N TYR A 3 7.56 10.52 2.62
CA TYR A 3 8.17 10.53 3.94
C TYR A 3 7.63 9.36 4.74
N SER A 4 8.53 8.55 5.32
CA SER A 4 8.12 7.47 6.21
C SER A 4 7.60 8.02 7.53
N LEU A 5 6.49 7.47 7.99
CA LEU A 5 5.97 7.62 9.34
C LEU A 5 6.16 6.34 10.17
N ASP A 6 7.07 5.45 9.75
CA ASP A 6 7.46 4.29 10.52
C ASP A 6 8.29 4.67 11.76
N GLY A 7 8.39 3.76 12.69
CA GLY A 7 9.15 3.93 13.91
C GLY A 7 8.27 4.14 15.13
N GLU A 8 8.56 5.13 15.97
CA GLU A 8 7.92 5.31 17.27
C GLU A 8 6.50 5.90 17.14
N TRP A 9 5.54 5.19 17.71
CA TRP A 9 4.15 5.60 17.87
C TRP A 9 3.71 5.38 19.32
N LEU A 10 2.55 5.91 19.69
CA LEU A 10 1.88 5.63 20.95
C LEU A 10 0.67 4.73 20.69
N ILE A 11 0.38 3.82 21.63
CA ILE A 11 -0.73 2.87 21.53
C ILE A 11 -1.46 2.73 22.89
N ALA A 12 -2.77 2.58 22.84
CA ALA A 12 -3.59 2.19 23.99
C ALA A 12 -4.70 1.23 23.58
N CYS A 13 -5.05 0.28 24.46
CA CYS A 13 -6.22 -0.57 24.27
C CYS A 13 -7.51 0.16 24.60
N ASP A 14 -8.58 -0.15 23.85
CA ASP A 14 -9.95 0.34 24.07
C ASP A 14 -10.90 -0.87 24.20
N PRO A 15 -10.84 -1.61 25.32
CA PRO A 15 -11.55 -2.89 25.46
C PRO A 15 -13.07 -2.75 25.48
N ARG A 16 -13.60 -1.54 25.72
CA ARG A 16 -15.03 -1.26 25.69
C ARG A 16 -15.50 -0.56 24.44
N ASN A 17 -14.59 -0.27 23.52
CA ASN A 17 -14.86 0.44 22.25
C ASN A 17 -15.55 1.81 22.51
N GLU A 18 -15.10 2.51 23.53
CA GLU A 18 -15.66 3.82 23.95
C GLU A 18 -14.90 5.01 23.33
N GLY A 19 -13.71 4.77 22.77
CA GLY A 19 -12.79 5.82 22.35
C GLY A 19 -13.35 6.78 21.31
N ARG A 20 -14.25 6.30 20.41
CA ARG A 20 -14.95 7.21 19.49
C ARG A 20 -15.85 8.22 20.23
N GLY A 21 -16.62 7.73 21.20
CA GLY A 21 -17.54 8.57 21.98
C GLY A 21 -16.83 9.46 23.01
N GLN A 22 -15.59 9.15 23.34
CA GLN A 22 -14.74 9.89 24.28
C GLN A 22 -13.67 10.72 23.56
N ASP A 23 -13.78 10.89 22.25
CA ASP A 23 -12.90 11.71 21.41
C ASP A 23 -11.41 11.38 21.53
N TRP A 24 -11.06 10.07 21.64
CA TRP A 24 -9.67 9.63 21.73
C TRP A 24 -8.84 10.01 20.49
N TRP A 25 -9.50 10.32 19.41
CA TRP A 25 -8.89 10.85 18.20
C TRP A 25 -8.34 12.28 18.34
N ALA A 26 -8.81 13.04 19.35
CA ALA A 26 -8.43 14.44 19.53
C ALA A 26 -7.08 14.62 20.25
N ALA A 27 -6.70 13.68 21.12
CA ALA A 27 -5.48 13.75 21.89
C ALA A 27 -4.99 12.37 22.32
N VAL A 28 -3.67 12.27 22.53
CA VAL A 28 -3.05 11.07 23.10
C VAL A 28 -3.59 10.81 24.49
N ARG A 29 -3.93 9.57 24.79
CA ARG A 29 -4.43 9.17 26.12
C ARG A 29 -3.29 9.07 27.13
N PRO A 30 -3.54 9.40 28.41
CA PRO A 30 -2.53 9.26 29.47
C PRO A 30 -2.00 7.84 29.66
N GLU A 31 -2.82 6.82 29.39
CA GLU A 31 -2.50 5.40 29.48
C GLU A 31 -1.73 4.86 28.27
N ALA A 32 -1.55 5.67 27.22
CA ALA A 32 -0.84 5.24 26.03
C ALA A 32 0.64 4.97 26.33
N CYS A 33 1.16 3.91 25.74
CA CYS A 33 2.56 3.53 25.83
C CYS A 33 3.23 3.48 24.45
N LEU A 34 4.54 3.36 24.43
CA LEU A 34 5.32 3.30 23.20
C LEU A 34 5.12 1.98 22.47
N THR A 35 5.02 2.07 21.15
CA THR A 35 5.08 0.95 20.20
C THR A 35 5.89 1.34 18.97
N SER A 36 6.32 0.36 18.20
CA SER A 36 6.83 0.58 16.86
C SER A 36 5.70 0.44 15.83
N VAL A 37 5.85 1.09 14.69
CA VAL A 37 5.06 0.84 13.47
C VAL A 37 6.09 0.63 12.34
N PRO A 38 5.99 -0.43 11.55
CA PRO A 38 5.01 -1.55 11.66
C PRO A 38 5.22 -2.44 12.88
N TRP A 39 4.14 -2.86 13.53
CA TRP A 39 4.13 -3.88 14.58
C TRP A 39 2.71 -4.34 14.91
N ILE A 40 2.63 -5.45 15.68
CA ILE A 40 1.36 -6.03 16.15
C ILE A 40 0.96 -5.48 17.52
N ILE A 41 -0.35 -5.41 17.77
CA ILE A 41 -0.92 -5.05 19.08
C ILE A 41 -0.41 -5.99 20.17
N GLN A 42 -0.36 -7.30 19.87
CA GLN A 42 0.01 -8.36 20.81
C GLN A 42 1.48 -8.30 21.24
N GLY A 43 2.32 -7.60 20.50
CA GLY A 43 3.72 -7.34 20.89
C GLY A 43 3.85 -6.36 22.05
N VAL A 44 2.83 -5.51 22.26
CA VAL A 44 2.76 -4.54 23.36
C VAL A 44 1.79 -5.03 24.44
N PHE A 45 0.64 -5.59 24.03
CA PHE A 45 -0.41 -6.10 24.92
C PHE A 45 -0.63 -7.59 24.65
N PRO A 46 0.17 -8.48 25.28
CA PRO A 46 0.08 -9.91 25.04
C PRO A 46 -1.33 -10.47 25.27
N GLY A 47 -1.86 -11.18 24.26
CA GLY A 47 -3.18 -11.80 24.32
C GLY A 47 -4.36 -10.85 24.11
N TYR A 48 -4.12 -9.56 23.90
CA TYR A 48 -5.21 -8.60 23.65
C TYR A 48 -5.72 -8.71 22.22
N HIS A 49 -7.05 -8.74 22.07
CA HIS A 49 -7.79 -8.60 20.82
C HIS A 49 -8.93 -7.60 21.03
N GLY A 50 -9.36 -6.94 19.98
CA GLY A 50 -10.36 -5.88 20.04
C GLY A 50 -9.83 -4.56 19.49
N VAL A 51 -10.28 -3.44 20.06
CA VAL A 51 -9.94 -2.10 19.57
C VAL A 51 -8.68 -1.58 20.24
N ALA A 52 -7.75 -1.09 19.44
CA ALA A 52 -6.59 -0.32 19.89
C ALA A 52 -6.52 1.01 19.14
N TRP A 53 -6.03 2.02 19.81
CA TRP A 53 -5.79 3.33 19.24
C TRP A 53 -4.31 3.59 19.16
N TYR A 54 -3.88 4.18 18.03
CA TYR A 54 -2.50 4.59 17.77
C TYR A 54 -2.45 6.09 17.55
N TRP A 55 -1.36 6.73 18.00
CA TRP A 55 -1.13 8.15 17.76
C TRP A 55 0.31 8.40 17.37
N ARG A 56 0.48 9.34 16.44
CA ARG A 56 1.79 9.88 16.08
C ARG A 56 1.71 11.36 15.77
N GLN A 57 2.66 12.12 16.30
CA GLN A 57 2.89 13.48 15.86
C GLN A 57 3.79 13.48 14.63
N PHE A 58 3.49 14.34 13.68
CA PHE A 58 4.30 14.54 12.49
C PHE A 58 4.29 16.01 12.06
N SER A 59 5.27 16.40 11.23
CA SER A 59 5.31 17.71 10.58
C SER A 59 5.50 17.52 9.09
N VAL A 60 4.99 18.44 8.31
CA VAL A 60 5.14 18.47 6.88
C VAL A 60 5.30 19.92 6.41
N HIS A 61 6.21 20.15 5.47
CA HIS A 61 6.36 21.46 4.85
C HIS A 61 5.23 21.75 3.86
N ARG A 62 5.08 23.03 3.53
CA ARG A 62 4.15 23.45 2.49
C ARG A 62 4.36 22.66 1.21
N ASN A 63 3.26 22.25 0.61
CA ASN A 63 3.30 21.54 -0.66
C ASN A 63 3.90 22.45 -1.75
N PRO A 64 4.98 22.05 -2.42
CA PRO A 64 5.60 22.86 -3.46
C PRO A 64 4.78 22.92 -4.74
N TYR A 65 3.78 22.03 -4.88
CA TYR A 65 2.92 21.99 -6.06
C TYR A 65 1.67 22.85 -5.85
N PRO A 66 1.32 23.74 -6.81
CA PRO A 66 0.06 24.46 -6.75
C PRO A 66 -1.14 23.50 -6.66
N SER A 67 -2.04 23.74 -5.72
CA SER A 67 -3.20 22.87 -5.43
C SER A 67 -2.82 21.41 -5.13
N GLY A 68 -1.57 21.17 -4.71
CA GLY A 68 -1.08 19.84 -4.39
C GLY A 68 -1.81 19.20 -3.22
N ARG A 69 -1.62 17.90 -3.04
CA ARG A 69 -2.30 17.08 -2.05
C ARG A 69 -1.33 16.51 -1.02
N TYR A 70 -1.80 16.34 0.19
CA TYR A 70 -1.16 15.56 1.24
C TYR A 70 -1.95 14.28 1.42
N LEU A 71 -1.27 13.14 1.29
CA LEU A 71 -1.91 11.82 1.35
C LEU A 71 -1.24 10.99 2.43
N LEU A 72 -2.03 10.27 3.22
CA LEU A 72 -1.53 9.19 4.06
C LEU A 72 -1.74 7.87 3.35
N ARG A 73 -0.66 7.11 3.17
CA ARG A 73 -0.70 5.75 2.64
C ARG A 73 -0.35 4.77 3.74
N PHE A 74 -1.23 3.82 3.97
CA PHE A 74 -1.00 2.65 4.81
C PHE A 74 -0.83 1.44 3.91
N TRP A 75 0.23 0.68 4.10
CA TRP A 75 0.49 -0.51 3.31
C TRP A 75 -0.32 -1.71 3.80
N ALA A 76 -0.51 -1.84 5.13
CA ALA A 76 -1.43 -2.82 5.71
C ALA A 76 -1.82 -2.42 7.13
N VAL A 77 -3.11 -2.50 7.46
CA VAL A 77 -3.64 -2.37 8.83
C VAL A 77 -4.64 -3.49 9.07
N ASP A 78 -4.35 -4.38 9.99
CA ASP A 78 -5.16 -5.56 10.24
C ASP A 78 -6.01 -5.40 11.51
N TYR A 79 -7.31 -5.41 11.45
CA TYR A 79 -8.15 -5.73 10.27
C TYR A 79 -8.86 -4.49 9.70
N SER A 80 -9.51 -3.68 10.56
CA SER A 80 -10.22 -2.48 10.15
C SER A 80 -9.59 -1.25 10.79
N ALA A 81 -9.43 -0.20 10.00
CA ALA A 81 -8.85 1.07 10.41
C ALA A 81 -9.82 2.22 10.24
N GLU A 82 -9.83 3.13 11.20
CA GLU A 82 -10.39 4.47 11.05
C GLU A 82 -9.31 5.49 11.38
N VAL A 83 -9.22 6.56 10.59
CA VAL A 83 -8.10 7.50 10.65
C VAL A 83 -8.60 8.93 10.83
N TRP A 84 -7.96 9.65 11.76
CA TRP A 84 -8.16 11.08 11.99
C TRP A 84 -6.83 11.82 11.90
N VAL A 85 -6.88 13.04 11.40
CA VAL A 85 -5.75 13.98 11.42
C VAL A 85 -6.25 15.28 12.04
N ASN A 86 -5.54 15.75 13.09
CA ASN A 86 -5.91 16.96 13.82
C ASN A 86 -7.38 17.01 14.28
N GLY A 87 -7.93 15.85 14.67
CA GLY A 87 -9.31 15.71 15.10
C GLY A 87 -10.34 15.59 13.98
N GLN A 88 -9.96 15.72 12.73
CA GLN A 88 -10.84 15.52 11.58
C GLN A 88 -10.74 14.06 11.10
N ARG A 89 -11.88 13.37 10.97
CA ARG A 89 -11.92 12.03 10.36
C ARG A 89 -11.62 12.13 8.88
N VAL A 90 -10.58 11.45 8.42
CA VAL A 90 -10.11 11.50 7.02
C VAL A 90 -10.46 10.26 6.24
N GLY A 91 -10.82 9.15 6.90
CA GLY A 91 -11.28 7.95 6.21
C GLY A 91 -11.26 6.70 7.07
N ALA A 92 -11.55 5.58 6.41
CA ALA A 92 -11.52 4.24 6.98
C ALA A 92 -11.17 3.22 5.90
N HIS A 93 -10.71 2.04 6.34
CA HIS A 93 -10.42 0.90 5.49
C HIS A 93 -10.74 -0.41 6.22
N GLU A 94 -11.18 -1.40 5.48
CA GLU A 94 -11.40 -2.77 5.95
C GLU A 94 -10.65 -3.74 5.04
N GLY A 95 -9.82 -4.60 5.65
CA GLY A 95 -9.01 -5.59 4.95
C GLY A 95 -7.53 -5.53 5.36
N GLY A 96 -7.05 -6.58 6.06
CA GLY A 96 -5.78 -6.57 6.77
C GLY A 96 -4.51 -6.56 5.92
N GLU A 97 -4.60 -6.89 4.62
CA GLU A 97 -3.44 -7.11 3.74
C GLU A 97 -3.43 -6.19 2.51
N THR A 98 -4.36 -5.23 2.44
CA THR A 98 -4.49 -4.35 1.29
C THR A 98 -4.08 -2.91 1.63
N PRO A 99 -3.27 -2.27 0.77
CA PRO A 99 -2.91 -0.87 0.96
C PRO A 99 -4.11 0.06 0.70
N PHE A 100 -4.12 1.19 1.39
CA PHE A 100 -5.09 2.25 1.16
C PHE A 100 -4.45 3.64 1.30
N VAL A 101 -5.05 4.62 0.65
CA VAL A 101 -4.58 6.00 0.61
C VAL A 101 -5.72 6.93 0.99
N LEU A 102 -5.46 7.85 1.91
CA LEU A 102 -6.40 8.85 2.39
C LEU A 102 -5.90 10.27 2.06
N ASP A 103 -6.73 11.10 1.48
CA ASP A 103 -6.43 12.52 1.29
C ASP A 103 -6.64 13.27 2.61
N ILE A 104 -5.57 13.88 3.12
CA ILE A 104 -5.55 14.61 4.38
C ILE A 104 -5.35 16.12 4.19
N THR A 105 -5.43 16.59 2.95
CA THR A 105 -5.06 17.97 2.58
C THR A 105 -5.79 19.01 3.41
N GLU A 106 -7.08 18.81 3.66
CA GLU A 106 -7.91 19.77 4.42
C GLU A 106 -7.72 19.66 5.94
N ALA A 107 -7.11 18.55 6.41
CA ALA A 107 -6.92 18.30 7.83
C ALA A 107 -5.51 18.65 8.31
N VAL A 108 -4.54 18.74 7.42
CA VAL A 108 -3.13 18.97 7.76
C VAL A 108 -2.83 20.46 7.90
N VAL A 109 -1.94 20.78 8.86
CA VAL A 109 -1.38 22.13 9.05
C VAL A 109 0.05 22.12 8.54
N PRO A 110 0.33 22.66 7.33
CA PRO A 110 1.69 22.76 6.80
C PRO A 110 2.57 23.66 7.70
N ASP A 111 3.84 23.30 7.82
CA ASP A 111 4.85 23.95 8.68
C ASP A 111 4.49 23.94 10.17
N GLY A 112 3.45 23.17 10.55
CA GLY A 112 2.98 23.01 11.91
C GLY A 112 3.12 21.59 12.43
N LYS A 113 2.72 21.39 13.69
CA LYS A 113 2.60 20.05 14.29
C LYS A 113 1.24 19.48 13.95
N ASN A 114 1.22 18.24 13.53
CA ASN A 114 0.01 17.49 13.22
C ASN A 114 -0.03 16.23 14.09
N LEU A 115 -1.24 15.79 14.42
CA LEU A 115 -1.49 14.54 15.12
C LEU A 115 -2.31 13.62 14.20
N VAL A 116 -1.78 12.45 13.89
CA VAL A 116 -2.58 11.35 13.32
C VAL A 116 -3.02 10.45 14.46
N ALA A 117 -4.31 10.08 14.46
CA ALA A 117 -4.88 9.06 15.32
C ALA A 117 -5.50 7.96 14.45
N VAL A 118 -5.20 6.70 14.77
CA VAL A 118 -5.70 5.53 14.05
C VAL A 118 -6.36 4.60 15.04
N ARG A 119 -7.64 4.34 14.87
CA ARG A 119 -8.37 3.28 15.55
C ARG A 119 -8.24 2.01 14.72
N VAL A 120 -7.73 0.96 15.32
CA VAL A 120 -7.57 -0.35 14.70
C VAL A 120 -8.46 -1.36 15.42
N LEU A 121 -9.29 -2.07 14.68
CA LEU A 121 -10.04 -3.21 15.18
C LEU A 121 -9.31 -4.50 14.78
N ASN A 122 -8.80 -5.22 15.77
CA ASN A 122 -8.38 -6.60 15.61
C ASN A 122 -9.55 -7.50 16.01
N PRO A 123 -10.25 -8.19 15.08
CA PRO A 123 -11.51 -8.87 15.36
C PRO A 123 -11.39 -9.93 16.44
N THR A 124 -12.48 -10.14 17.18
CA THR A 124 -12.65 -11.17 18.21
C THR A 124 -13.74 -12.15 17.79
N ASN A 125 -13.95 -13.21 18.58
CA ASN A 125 -15.06 -14.12 18.37
C ASN A 125 -16.41 -13.49 18.73
N GLU A 126 -16.40 -12.47 19.59
CA GLU A 126 -17.56 -11.63 19.86
C GLU A 126 -17.58 -10.43 18.89
N PRO A 127 -18.74 -10.02 18.38
CA PRO A 127 -18.82 -8.95 17.42
C PRO A 127 -18.42 -7.59 18.03
N VAL A 128 -17.56 -6.87 17.33
CA VAL A 128 -17.22 -5.46 17.59
C VAL A 128 -17.56 -4.66 16.35
N ASP A 129 -18.43 -3.67 16.46
CA ASP A 129 -18.97 -2.89 15.32
C ASP A 129 -19.61 -3.79 14.23
N GLY A 130 -20.13 -4.95 14.59
CA GLY A 130 -20.70 -5.91 13.66
C GLY A 130 -19.70 -6.84 12.98
N ILE A 131 -18.41 -6.72 13.28
CA ILE A 131 -17.35 -7.55 12.70
C ILE A 131 -16.95 -8.66 13.70
N THR A 132 -16.95 -9.90 13.24
CA THR A 132 -16.45 -11.06 13.98
C THR A 132 -15.29 -11.71 13.24
N LEU A 133 -14.38 -12.37 13.96
CA LEU A 133 -13.19 -12.98 13.38
C LEU A 133 -13.51 -14.04 12.31
N ASN A 134 -14.55 -14.84 12.53
CA ASN A 134 -14.95 -15.91 11.60
C ASN A 134 -15.62 -15.40 10.31
N GLU A 135 -16.01 -14.14 10.26
CA GLU A 135 -16.59 -13.47 9.08
C GLU A 135 -15.56 -12.70 8.28
N THR A 136 -14.33 -12.54 8.80
CA THR A 136 -13.25 -11.89 8.08
C THR A 136 -12.61 -12.85 7.05
N PRO A 137 -11.98 -12.34 5.98
CA PRO A 137 -11.33 -13.19 4.97
C PRO A 137 -10.22 -14.10 5.50
N HIS A 138 -9.69 -13.82 6.67
CA HIS A 138 -8.58 -14.55 7.28
C HIS A 138 -9.04 -15.83 7.97
N ARG A 139 -9.47 -16.82 7.20
CA ARG A 139 -9.99 -18.10 7.72
C ARG A 139 -9.04 -18.87 8.64
N ASN A 140 -7.74 -18.60 8.55
CA ASN A 140 -6.71 -19.28 9.35
C ASN A 140 -6.40 -18.59 10.66
N LYS A 141 -6.96 -17.39 10.89
CA LYS A 141 -6.79 -16.69 12.16
C LYS A 141 -7.72 -17.25 13.22
N THR A 142 -7.22 -17.41 14.42
CA THR A 142 -7.98 -17.82 15.60
C THR A 142 -7.51 -17.00 16.79
N VAL A 143 -8.38 -16.78 17.76
CA VAL A 143 -7.94 -16.40 19.09
C VAL A 143 -7.33 -17.66 19.71
N PRO A 144 -6.01 -17.69 19.99
CA PRO A 144 -5.34 -18.93 20.38
C PRO A 144 -5.82 -19.39 21.75
N ILE A 145 -6.21 -20.66 21.83
CA ILE A 145 -6.59 -21.34 23.09
C ILE A 145 -5.54 -22.35 23.56
N PHE A 146 -4.55 -22.63 22.69
CA PHE A 146 -3.41 -23.49 23.00
C PHE A 146 -2.20 -23.16 22.12
N ALA A 147 -1.01 -23.56 22.57
CA ALA A 147 0.21 -23.30 21.81
C ALA A 147 0.22 -24.02 20.46
N GLY A 148 0.70 -23.35 19.41
CA GLY A 148 0.76 -23.87 18.04
C GLY A 148 -0.48 -23.62 17.18
N ALA A 149 -1.53 -22.99 17.72
CA ALA A 149 -2.64 -22.50 16.91
C ALA A 149 -2.22 -21.31 16.04
N SER A 150 -2.90 -21.10 14.93
CA SER A 150 -2.75 -19.86 14.14
C SER A 150 -3.18 -18.66 14.97
N PHE A 151 -2.44 -17.57 14.89
CA PHE A 151 -2.67 -16.39 15.71
C PHE A 151 -3.43 -15.32 14.94
N ASN A 152 -4.37 -14.67 15.61
CA ASN A 152 -5.04 -13.47 15.15
C ASN A 152 -4.20 -12.24 15.53
N HIS A 153 -3.13 -12.00 14.80
CA HIS A 153 -2.36 -10.77 14.98
C HIS A 153 -3.06 -9.60 14.29
N GLY A 154 -3.11 -8.45 14.93
CA GLY A 154 -3.67 -7.22 14.40
C GLY A 154 -2.81 -6.01 14.75
N GLY A 155 -3.03 -4.91 14.05
CA GLY A 155 -2.27 -3.68 14.23
C GLY A 155 -1.96 -2.97 12.92
N ILE A 156 -1.07 -2.00 12.97
CA ILE A 156 -0.49 -1.38 11.77
C ILE A 156 0.67 -2.29 11.33
N MET A 157 0.37 -3.19 10.39
CA MET A 157 1.17 -4.36 10.06
C MET A 157 2.29 -4.07 9.05
N ASP A 158 2.18 -2.97 8.33
CA ASP A 158 3.17 -2.54 7.33
C ASP A 158 3.33 -1.01 7.38
N SER A 159 4.23 -0.48 6.55
CA SER A 159 4.66 0.91 6.57
C SER A 159 3.52 1.92 6.44
N VAL A 160 3.71 3.06 7.09
CA VAL A 160 2.87 4.25 6.95
C VAL A 160 3.68 5.37 6.31
N GLU A 161 3.14 5.99 5.28
CA GLU A 161 3.82 7.03 4.52
C GLU A 161 2.97 8.28 4.37
N LEU A 162 3.63 9.43 4.51
CA LEU A 162 3.09 10.72 4.11
C LEU A 162 3.58 11.06 2.71
N VAL A 163 2.64 11.19 1.78
CA VAL A 163 2.93 11.48 0.38
C VAL A 163 2.52 12.92 0.06
N VAL A 164 3.49 13.74 -0.36
CA VAL A 164 3.28 15.09 -0.86
C VAL A 164 3.26 15.02 -2.39
N ALA A 165 2.11 15.24 -2.98
CA ALA A 165 1.84 14.99 -4.38
C ALA A 165 1.26 16.22 -5.10
N PRO A 166 1.43 16.34 -6.43
CA PRO A 166 0.70 17.32 -7.22
C PRO A 166 -0.79 16.96 -7.32
N ALA A 167 -1.61 17.95 -7.70
CA ALA A 167 -3.05 17.75 -7.88
C ALA A 167 -3.37 16.73 -8.98
N VAL A 168 -2.63 16.78 -10.09
CA VAL A 168 -2.73 15.77 -11.15
C VAL A 168 -1.54 14.84 -11.03
N ARG A 169 -1.79 13.55 -10.88
CA ARG A 169 -0.74 12.56 -10.64
C ARG A 169 -1.05 11.20 -11.27
N VAL A 170 0.01 10.43 -11.49
CA VAL A 170 -0.11 8.99 -11.68
C VAL A 170 -0.31 8.37 -10.30
N ALA A 171 -1.46 7.75 -10.07
CA ALA A 171 -1.81 7.12 -8.79
C ALA A 171 -1.49 5.62 -8.79
N ASP A 172 -1.59 4.96 -9.96
CA ASP A 172 -1.26 3.56 -10.11
C ASP A 172 -0.78 3.24 -11.54
N LEU A 173 0.00 2.17 -11.67
CA LEU A 173 0.56 1.70 -12.93
C LEU A 173 0.64 0.18 -12.90
N VAL A 174 -0.05 -0.46 -13.84
CA VAL A 174 -0.07 -1.93 -13.96
C VAL A 174 0.49 -2.31 -15.32
N ALA A 175 1.49 -3.18 -15.34
CA ALA A 175 2.15 -3.65 -16.56
C ALA A 175 1.97 -5.18 -16.73
N HIS A 176 1.41 -5.59 -17.86
CA HIS A 176 1.20 -6.99 -18.24
C HIS A 176 2.02 -7.32 -19.49
N PRO A 177 3.24 -7.84 -19.35
CA PRO A 177 4.06 -8.27 -20.48
C PRO A 177 3.58 -9.61 -21.06
N ASP A 178 3.56 -9.71 -22.39
CA ASP A 178 3.31 -10.93 -23.14
C ASP A 178 4.61 -11.40 -23.80
N PRO A 179 5.21 -12.51 -23.35
CA PRO A 179 6.47 -13.02 -23.90
C PRO A 179 6.33 -13.55 -25.33
N GLY A 180 5.11 -13.89 -25.79
CA GLY A 180 4.88 -14.41 -27.14
C GLY A 180 4.91 -13.33 -28.21
N THR A 181 4.45 -12.15 -27.89
CA THR A 181 4.35 -11.01 -28.83
C THR A 181 5.37 -9.91 -28.56
N GLY A 182 6.02 -9.91 -27.39
CA GLY A 182 6.87 -8.83 -26.94
C GLY A 182 6.10 -7.56 -26.55
N THR A 183 4.78 -7.64 -26.44
CA THR A 183 3.96 -6.49 -26.03
C THR A 183 3.87 -6.37 -24.51
N VAL A 184 3.74 -5.13 -24.03
CA VAL A 184 3.39 -4.82 -22.64
C VAL A 184 2.12 -4.00 -22.66
N ASN A 185 1.03 -4.58 -22.15
CA ASN A 185 -0.21 -3.86 -21.93
C ASN A 185 -0.12 -3.12 -20.60
N VAL A 186 -0.11 -1.80 -20.67
CA VAL A 186 0.06 -0.92 -19.51
C VAL A 186 -1.26 -0.24 -19.22
N ARG A 187 -1.71 -0.34 -17.95
CA ARG A 187 -2.83 0.47 -17.43
C ARG A 187 -2.27 1.54 -16.51
N VAL A 188 -2.68 2.78 -16.74
CA VAL A 188 -2.26 3.95 -15.97
C VAL A 188 -3.48 4.55 -15.30
N LEU A 189 -3.46 4.69 -13.98
CA LEU A 189 -4.46 5.46 -13.25
C LEU A 189 -3.96 6.89 -13.08
N LEU A 190 -4.64 7.84 -13.72
CA LEU A 190 -4.47 9.26 -13.47
C LEU A 190 -5.53 9.73 -12.47
N VAL A 191 -5.10 10.49 -11.47
CA VAL A 191 -6.01 11.19 -10.55
C VAL A 191 -5.84 12.68 -10.74
N ASN A 192 -6.93 13.35 -11.07
CA ASN A 192 -7.02 14.80 -11.10
C ASN A 192 -7.85 15.28 -9.91
N ALA A 193 -7.18 15.82 -8.90
CA ALA A 193 -7.80 16.34 -7.69
C ALA A 193 -8.24 17.82 -7.82
N LEU A 194 -8.17 18.41 -9.02
CA LEU A 194 -8.77 19.71 -9.29
C LEU A 194 -10.28 19.52 -9.54
N GLU A 195 -11.06 20.55 -9.30
CA GLU A 195 -12.51 20.56 -9.57
C GLU A 195 -12.85 20.79 -11.07
N LYS A 196 -11.82 20.80 -11.93
CA LYS A 196 -11.94 21.07 -13.37
C LYS A 196 -11.02 20.16 -14.17
N THR A 197 -11.36 19.99 -15.42
CA THR A 197 -10.53 19.30 -16.41
C THR A 197 -9.16 19.96 -16.56
N ALA A 198 -8.10 19.14 -16.63
CA ALA A 198 -6.72 19.58 -16.76
C ALA A 198 -6.10 19.15 -18.09
N SER A 199 -5.34 20.05 -18.72
CA SER A 199 -4.53 19.71 -19.91
C SER A 199 -3.24 19.02 -19.46
N CYS A 200 -3.00 17.81 -19.95
CA CYS A 200 -1.89 16.96 -19.53
C CYS A 200 -1.19 16.30 -20.71
N ALA A 201 0.13 16.18 -20.61
CA ALA A 201 0.95 15.33 -21.46
C ALA A 201 1.32 14.06 -20.67
N LEU A 202 0.94 12.89 -21.19
CA LEU A 202 1.30 11.59 -20.64
C LEU A 202 2.43 10.99 -21.45
N GLN A 203 3.48 10.53 -20.77
CA GLN A 203 4.52 9.71 -21.34
C GLN A 203 4.58 8.38 -20.58
N VAL A 204 4.60 7.25 -21.31
CA VAL A 204 4.84 5.94 -20.75
C VAL A 204 6.02 5.32 -21.46
N SER A 205 7.03 4.90 -20.71
CA SER A 205 8.26 4.34 -21.26
C SER A 205 8.62 3.02 -20.62
N ILE A 206 9.39 2.19 -21.33
CA ILE A 206 9.95 0.95 -20.82
C ILE A 206 11.45 0.90 -21.04
N ALA A 207 12.17 0.42 -20.03
CA ALA A 207 13.62 0.26 -20.04
C ALA A 207 14.02 -1.02 -19.30
N PRO A 208 15.19 -1.62 -19.58
CA PRO A 208 15.77 -2.64 -18.71
C PRO A 208 15.99 -2.06 -17.31
N SER A 209 15.54 -2.76 -16.28
CA SER A 209 15.63 -2.27 -14.90
C SER A 209 17.08 -1.95 -14.47
N PRO A 210 18.11 -2.72 -14.87
CA PRO A 210 19.50 -2.44 -14.50
C PRO A 210 20.14 -1.26 -15.25
N SER A 211 19.84 -1.08 -16.55
CA SER A 211 20.58 -0.12 -17.40
C SER A 211 19.97 1.27 -17.46
N GLY A 212 18.66 1.36 -17.27
CA GLY A 212 17.93 2.64 -17.40
C GLY A 212 17.80 3.18 -18.84
N GLU A 213 18.34 2.49 -19.86
CA GLU A 213 18.18 2.87 -21.28
C GLU A 213 16.74 2.63 -21.74
N THR A 214 16.11 3.68 -22.30
CA THR A 214 14.73 3.60 -22.79
C THR A 214 14.68 2.84 -24.11
N LEU A 215 13.88 1.78 -24.18
CA LEU A 215 13.69 0.97 -25.37
C LEU A 215 12.50 1.41 -26.21
N GLU A 216 11.41 1.83 -25.54
CA GLU A 216 10.17 2.22 -26.20
C GLU A 216 9.48 3.32 -25.38
N THR A 217 8.77 4.22 -26.05
CA THR A 217 8.04 5.33 -25.43
C THR A 217 6.74 5.63 -26.16
N PHE A 218 5.66 5.65 -25.40
CA PHE A 218 4.36 6.18 -25.82
C PHE A 218 4.21 7.62 -25.31
N ARG A 219 3.61 8.51 -26.11
CA ARG A 219 3.28 9.89 -25.74
C ARG A 219 1.89 10.25 -26.22
N ASP A 220 1.16 10.97 -25.37
CA ASP A 220 -0.18 11.44 -25.67
C ASP A 220 -0.50 12.73 -24.92
N GLU A 221 -1.17 13.67 -25.58
CA GLU A 221 -1.67 14.89 -24.98
C GLU A 221 -3.19 14.80 -24.86
N ARG A 222 -3.72 15.08 -23.67
CA ARG A 222 -5.13 14.93 -23.40
C ARG A 222 -5.65 15.84 -22.32
N MET A 223 -6.95 16.00 -22.35
CA MET A 223 -7.70 16.55 -21.22
C MET A 223 -8.03 15.43 -20.24
N VAL A 224 -7.74 15.64 -18.96
CA VAL A 224 -8.03 14.71 -17.86
C VAL A 224 -9.10 15.31 -16.98
N ASP A 225 -10.26 14.69 -16.92
CA ASP A 225 -11.38 15.17 -16.11
C ASP A 225 -11.08 15.02 -14.60
N ALA A 226 -11.82 15.77 -13.78
CA ALA A 226 -11.74 15.66 -12.34
C ALA A 226 -12.06 14.23 -11.87
N GLY A 227 -11.34 13.75 -10.87
CA GLY A 227 -11.46 12.39 -10.35
C GLY A 227 -10.46 11.41 -10.96
N GLU A 228 -10.87 10.17 -11.12
CA GLU A 228 -10.03 9.04 -11.56
C GLU A 228 -10.25 8.72 -13.05
N THR A 229 -9.16 8.52 -13.77
CA THR A 229 -9.20 8.13 -15.19
C THR A 229 -8.21 6.98 -15.42
N TRP A 230 -8.72 5.81 -15.84
CA TRP A 230 -7.90 4.70 -16.30
C TRP A 230 -7.61 4.81 -17.79
N LEU A 231 -6.34 4.68 -18.14
CA LEU A 231 -5.85 4.69 -19.51
C LEU A 231 -5.16 3.37 -19.83
N SER A 232 -5.32 2.91 -21.06
CA SER A 232 -4.62 1.73 -21.57
C SER A 232 -3.62 2.15 -22.64
N VAL A 233 -2.38 1.71 -22.49
CA VAL A 233 -1.26 1.97 -23.40
C VAL A 233 -0.62 0.64 -23.75
N GLN A 234 -0.16 0.49 -24.97
CA GLN A 234 0.60 -0.67 -25.39
C GLN A 234 2.01 -0.25 -25.80
N LEU A 235 3.01 -0.90 -25.24
CA LEU A 235 4.42 -0.79 -25.63
C LEU A 235 4.86 -2.11 -26.23
N ARG A 236 5.93 -2.10 -27.06
CA ARG A 236 6.45 -3.31 -27.68
C ARG A 236 7.97 -3.34 -27.62
N ILE A 237 8.51 -4.51 -27.28
CA ILE A 237 9.94 -4.80 -27.34
C ILE A 237 10.12 -5.96 -28.29
N ASP A 238 10.91 -5.76 -29.34
CA ASP A 238 11.28 -6.85 -30.22
C ASP A 238 12.31 -7.75 -29.49
N HIS A 239 12.04 -9.06 -29.46
CA HIS A 239 12.88 -10.05 -28.79
C HIS A 239 13.17 -9.74 -27.31
N PRO A 240 12.14 -9.66 -26.43
CA PRO A 240 12.37 -9.33 -25.04
C PRO A 240 13.22 -10.40 -24.32
N HIS A 241 14.08 -9.95 -23.43
CA HIS A 241 14.82 -10.82 -22.53
C HIS A 241 13.85 -11.44 -21.52
N LEU A 242 13.73 -12.77 -21.55
CA LEU A 242 12.78 -13.48 -20.70
C LEU A 242 13.30 -13.61 -19.27
N TRP A 243 12.42 -13.41 -18.31
CA TRP A 243 12.69 -13.72 -16.92
C TRP A 243 12.83 -15.25 -16.72
N GLN A 244 13.89 -15.69 -16.08
CA GLN A 244 14.17 -17.08 -15.74
C GLN A 244 14.65 -17.19 -14.30
N LEU A 245 14.60 -18.40 -13.71
CA LEU A 245 15.03 -18.61 -12.31
C LEU A 245 16.48 -18.23 -12.04
N ASN A 246 17.37 -18.51 -12.99
CA ASN A 246 18.80 -18.20 -12.88
C ASN A 246 19.19 -16.86 -13.55
N ASP A 247 18.22 -16.20 -14.16
CA ASP A 247 18.37 -14.91 -14.82
C ASP A 247 17.05 -14.12 -14.68
N PRO A 248 16.77 -13.57 -13.50
CA PRO A 248 15.51 -12.90 -13.18
C PRO A 248 15.48 -11.48 -13.76
N PHE A 249 15.63 -11.38 -15.09
CA PHE A 249 15.70 -10.12 -15.79
C PHE A 249 14.37 -9.36 -15.71
N LEU A 250 14.45 -8.07 -15.34
CA LEU A 250 13.29 -7.20 -15.18
C LEU A 250 13.40 -5.95 -16.04
N TYR A 251 12.27 -5.48 -16.48
CA TYR A 251 12.07 -4.17 -17.08
C TYR A 251 11.41 -3.22 -16.09
N ARG A 252 11.68 -1.94 -16.23
CA ARG A 252 10.99 -0.86 -15.53
C ARG A 252 10.07 -0.15 -16.52
N VAL A 253 8.79 -0.10 -16.19
CA VAL A 253 7.79 0.72 -16.88
C VAL A 253 7.58 1.97 -16.06
N THR A 254 7.69 3.13 -16.67
CA THR A 254 7.55 4.44 -16.02
C THR A 254 6.48 5.24 -16.74
N ALA A 255 5.51 5.76 -15.98
CA ALA A 255 4.55 6.74 -16.46
C ALA A 255 4.85 8.11 -15.84
N VAL A 256 4.90 9.12 -16.68
CA VAL A 256 5.07 10.53 -16.30
C VAL A 256 3.89 11.30 -16.83
N VAL A 257 3.20 12.04 -15.97
CA VAL A 257 2.18 13.00 -16.37
C VAL A 257 2.67 14.42 -16.06
N CYS A 258 2.69 15.27 -17.08
CA CYS A 258 2.97 16.70 -16.95
C CYS A 258 1.65 17.46 -17.12
N CYS A 259 1.24 18.17 -16.08
CA CYS A 259 0.03 18.99 -16.09
C CYS A 259 0.37 20.44 -16.41
N ALA A 260 -0.04 20.92 -17.58
CA ALA A 260 0.13 22.33 -17.95
C ALA A 260 -0.75 23.26 -17.11
N THR A 261 -1.97 22.81 -16.76
CA THR A 261 -2.94 23.59 -15.97
C THR A 261 -2.44 23.93 -14.57
N CYS A 262 -1.70 23.03 -13.94
CA CYS A 262 -1.18 23.20 -12.57
C CYS A 262 0.37 23.24 -12.51
N SER A 263 1.04 23.35 -13.66
CA SER A 263 2.50 23.52 -13.78
C SER A 263 3.28 22.50 -12.93
N SER A 264 2.86 21.24 -12.98
CA SER A 264 3.42 20.16 -12.15
C SER A 264 3.63 18.89 -12.95
N ALA A 265 4.49 18.01 -12.44
CA ALA A 265 4.72 16.69 -12.98
C ALA A 265 4.65 15.64 -11.90
N SER A 266 4.19 14.44 -12.26
CA SER A 266 4.15 13.26 -11.42
C SER A 266 4.69 12.07 -12.17
N GLU A 267 5.46 11.23 -11.48
CA GLU A 267 6.03 10.01 -12.01
C GLU A 267 5.66 8.83 -11.13
N TYR A 268 5.43 7.68 -11.77
CA TYR A 268 5.26 6.39 -11.11
C TYR A 268 5.92 5.29 -11.93
N SER A 269 6.59 4.34 -11.26
CA SER A 269 7.32 3.27 -11.92
C SER A 269 7.00 1.91 -11.30
N VAL A 270 6.88 0.89 -12.15
CA VAL A 270 6.76 -0.51 -11.74
C VAL A 270 7.77 -1.38 -12.47
N ARG A 271 8.08 -2.53 -11.89
CA ARG A 271 8.93 -3.54 -12.56
C ARG A 271 8.06 -4.68 -13.06
N CYS A 272 8.41 -5.22 -14.23
CA CYS A 272 7.78 -6.39 -14.81
C CYS A 272 8.83 -7.29 -15.47
N GLY A 273 8.49 -8.56 -15.67
CA GLY A 273 9.34 -9.53 -16.38
C GLY A 273 8.53 -10.28 -17.42
N PHE A 274 9.08 -10.42 -18.62
CA PHE A 274 8.47 -11.26 -19.64
C PHE A 274 8.65 -12.73 -19.28
N ARG A 275 7.58 -13.39 -18.88
CA ARG A 275 7.56 -14.81 -18.54
C ARG A 275 6.21 -15.43 -18.86
N ASP A 276 6.24 -16.67 -19.31
CA ASP A 276 5.08 -17.55 -19.40
C ASP A 276 5.19 -18.60 -18.29
N PHE A 277 4.35 -18.49 -17.26
CA PHE A 277 4.29 -19.47 -16.19
C PHE A 277 2.88 -20.06 -16.14
N ARG A 278 2.77 -21.36 -16.43
CA ARG A 278 1.48 -22.04 -16.54
C ARG A 278 1.53 -23.49 -16.08
N PHE A 279 0.36 -24.04 -15.77
CA PHE A 279 0.15 -25.46 -15.56
C PHE A 279 -0.38 -26.07 -16.85
N GLU A 280 0.37 -26.99 -17.42
CA GLU A 280 0.04 -27.63 -18.70
C GLU A 280 0.45 -29.11 -18.69
N ASN A 281 -0.47 -29.99 -19.15
CA ASN A 281 -0.26 -31.43 -19.23
C ASN A 281 0.27 -32.06 -17.92
N GLY A 282 -0.28 -31.63 -16.77
CA GLY A 282 0.08 -32.16 -15.46
C GLY A 282 1.37 -31.58 -14.84
N TYR A 283 1.98 -30.56 -15.44
CA TYR A 283 3.24 -29.98 -14.96
C TYR A 283 3.21 -28.45 -14.97
N PHE A 284 3.92 -27.85 -14.01
CA PHE A 284 4.27 -26.43 -14.10
C PHE A 284 5.34 -26.21 -15.16
N ARG A 285 5.15 -25.17 -15.98
CA ARG A 285 6.10 -24.76 -17.01
C ARG A 285 6.44 -23.28 -16.87
N LEU A 286 7.71 -22.98 -17.03
CA LEU A 286 8.23 -21.62 -17.15
C LEU A 286 8.89 -21.47 -18.52
N ASN A 287 8.38 -20.55 -19.34
CA ASN A 287 8.85 -20.35 -20.72
C ASN A 287 8.93 -21.66 -21.52
N GLY A 288 7.91 -22.49 -21.40
CA GLY A 288 7.81 -23.80 -22.05
C GLY A 288 8.61 -24.94 -21.38
N LYS A 289 9.56 -24.65 -20.50
CA LYS A 289 10.35 -25.66 -19.78
C LYS A 289 9.63 -26.14 -18.51
N ARG A 290 9.64 -27.45 -18.28
CA ARG A 290 9.08 -28.03 -17.05
C ARG A 290 9.84 -27.53 -15.83
N VAL A 291 9.11 -27.12 -14.79
CA VAL A 291 9.65 -26.70 -13.49
C VAL A 291 9.05 -27.55 -12.38
N PHE A 292 9.85 -27.86 -11.39
CA PHE A 292 9.38 -28.49 -10.16
C PHE A 292 9.37 -27.44 -9.05
N LEU A 293 8.17 -27.14 -8.51
CA LEU A 293 8.05 -26.20 -7.40
C LEU A 293 8.44 -26.88 -6.09
N ARG A 294 9.38 -26.29 -5.39
CA ARG A 294 9.74 -26.68 -4.02
C ARG A 294 9.25 -25.57 -3.10
N GLY A 295 8.52 -25.93 -2.09
CA GLY A 295 7.96 -24.99 -1.13
C GLY A 295 8.04 -25.53 0.29
N SER A 296 8.03 -24.61 1.23
CA SER A 296 7.85 -24.88 2.66
C SER A 296 6.65 -24.10 3.16
N HIS A 297 5.94 -24.65 4.12
CA HIS A 297 4.84 -23.99 4.81
C HIS A 297 5.35 -23.47 6.15
N THR A 298 5.32 -22.15 6.34
CA THR A 298 5.71 -21.51 7.60
C THR A 298 4.53 -21.25 8.52
N GLY A 299 3.30 -21.40 8.02
CA GLY A 299 2.08 -21.05 8.76
C GLY A 299 2.02 -19.56 9.08
N ASN A 300 1.17 -19.19 10.03
CA ASN A 300 0.98 -17.81 10.47
C ASN A 300 1.89 -17.47 11.68
N HIS A 301 3.15 -17.86 11.62
CA HIS A 301 4.07 -17.69 12.74
C HIS A 301 4.81 -16.36 12.75
N ALA A 302 4.96 -15.72 11.57
CA ALA A 302 5.57 -14.41 11.48
C ALA A 302 4.53 -13.33 11.82
N PRO A 303 4.76 -12.47 12.81
CA PRO A 303 3.77 -11.49 13.26
C PRO A 303 3.54 -10.36 12.26
N ILE A 304 4.54 -9.94 11.50
CA ILE A 304 4.43 -8.82 10.57
C ILE A 304 4.21 -9.33 9.16
N GLY A 305 3.04 -9.03 8.56
CA GLY A 305 2.68 -9.33 7.17
C GLY A 305 2.88 -10.78 6.76
N GLN A 306 3.04 -11.70 7.74
CA GLN A 306 3.43 -13.09 7.51
C GLN A 306 4.69 -13.22 6.64
N GLN A 307 5.52 -12.20 6.65
CA GLN A 307 6.75 -12.15 5.88
C GLN A 307 7.78 -13.10 6.44
N LEU A 308 8.51 -13.73 5.55
CA LEU A 308 9.70 -14.46 5.92
C LEU A 308 10.74 -13.49 6.45
N PRO A 309 11.49 -13.84 7.50
CA PRO A 309 12.61 -13.03 7.93
C PRO A 309 13.52 -12.69 6.75
N PRO A 310 14.05 -11.47 6.68
CA PRO A 310 14.94 -11.08 5.58
C PRO A 310 16.30 -11.81 5.61
N ASP A 311 16.64 -12.38 6.76
CA ASP A 311 17.86 -13.15 6.96
C ASP A 311 17.57 -14.65 6.69
N PRO A 312 18.14 -15.24 5.60
CA PRO A 312 17.94 -16.65 5.28
C PRO A 312 18.51 -17.61 6.32
N ASP A 313 19.45 -17.16 7.17
CA ASP A 313 20.08 -17.97 8.22
C ASP A 313 19.20 -18.12 9.47
N MET A 314 18.00 -17.50 9.48
CA MET A 314 17.00 -17.65 10.53
C MET A 314 16.11 -18.90 10.37
N PHE A 315 16.34 -19.76 9.36
CA PHE A 315 15.59 -20.99 9.08
C PHE A 315 16.37 -22.26 9.36
#